data_144db4586ac67f7f9a9a8e2e04741b43
#
_entry.id   144db4586ac67f7f9a9a8e2e04741b43
#
_cell.length_a   1.000
_cell.length_b   1.000
_cell.length_c   1.000
_cell.angle_alpha   90.00
_cell.angle_beta   90.00
_cell.angle_gamma   90.00
#
_symmetry.space_group_name_H-M   'P 1'
#
loop_
_entity.id
_entity.type
_entity.pdbx_description
1 polymer ?
#
loop_
_entity_poly.entity_id
_entity_poly.type
_entity_poly.pdbx_seq_one_letter_code
_entity_poly.pdbx_strand_id
1 'polypeptide(L)'
;MLNHRMLNRRILGRPIALLATAGLISLAVLPAAPALGAAAAPADGIRTTQEWVLSMLDAEAAWSVTRGAGVTVAVIDSGVNPYVSDLSGSVTTGPDYTGVSTRPSSSEWGVHGTWMASLIAGHGHDGGFSGVVGMAPAARILSIRVIPDRADPHYSRYERERETVIQQSLADGIKYAVAHGAKVIRMSIGYSAPSGTVRHELQDAYDHGVVVIASAGNSGDPRSSRGAAGAPASFPANYPGVISVGAVGRDGTVAPFSSDNLSVQVAAPGMSVPAQGRDGQYWSVSGTSPACALVAGVAALIKARYPGLPPDQVASAMTSTATHRPAGGYDSQVGFGIVDAAAALAKARQLAGDRPAVSSINAAATYHGTLPPEPVRPRGSGQLVLFTLLALASLVLIAAAATQLAILRRANR
;
A
#
# COMPACT_ATOMS: atom_id res chain seq x y z
N MET A 1 -46.75 -58.52 54.74
CA MET A 1 -46.36 -58.93 56.12
C MET A 1 -45.22 -58.09 56.55
N LEU A 2 -45.49 -57.28 57.55
CA LEU A 2 -44.70 -56.87 58.72
C LEU A 2 -43.34 -56.18 58.42
N ASN A 3 -43.28 -54.93 58.73
CA ASN A 3 -43.02 -54.25 60.05
C ASN A 3 -41.52 -54.29 60.40
N HIS A 4 -40.89 -53.31 60.81
CA HIS A 4 -41.00 -52.22 61.81
C HIS A 4 -39.76 -51.35 61.79
N ARG A 5 -39.97 -50.05 61.78
CA ARG A 5 -39.69 -49.11 62.88
C ARG A 5 -38.24 -48.77 63.25
N MET A 6 -37.97 -47.48 63.07
CA MET A 6 -37.59 -46.47 64.09
C MET A 6 -36.08 -46.45 64.46
N LEU A 7 -35.40 -45.44 64.65
CA LEU A 7 -35.54 -44.10 65.25
C LEU A 7 -34.29 -43.21 64.98
N ASN A 8 -34.54 -41.99 64.66
CA ASN A 8 -33.85 -40.78 65.09
C ASN A 8 -32.33 -40.77 65.37
N ARG A 9 -31.59 -39.87 64.72
CA ARG A 9 -31.08 -38.66 65.38
C ARG A 9 -30.52 -37.67 64.35
N ARG A 10 -30.93 -36.44 64.51
CA ARG A 10 -30.47 -35.22 63.86
C ARG A 10 -28.98 -35.00 64.11
N ILE A 11 -28.19 -34.61 63.10
CA ILE A 11 -27.15 -33.56 63.23
C ILE A 11 -27.13 -32.80 61.92
N LEU A 12 -27.23 -31.47 62.04
CA LEU A 12 -27.19 -30.50 60.99
C LEU A 12 -25.82 -30.55 60.26
N GLY A 13 -25.87 -30.69 58.94
CA GLY A 13 -24.73 -30.43 58.03
C GLY A 13 -25.28 -29.80 56.78
N ARG A 14 -25.02 -28.50 56.62
CA ARG A 14 -25.41 -27.73 55.44
C ARG A 14 -24.83 -28.36 54.20
N PRO A 15 -25.57 -28.54 53.11
CA PRO A 15 -24.97 -28.82 51.81
C PRO A 15 -24.43 -27.53 51.23
N ILE A 16 -23.14 -27.50 50.94
CA ILE A 16 -22.51 -26.49 50.10
C ILE A 16 -23.03 -26.77 48.69
N ALA A 17 -23.92 -25.92 48.22
CA ALA A 17 -24.34 -25.89 46.84
C ALA A 17 -23.16 -25.35 46.00
N LEU A 18 -22.50 -26.23 45.26
CA LEU A 18 -21.60 -25.86 44.15
C LEU A 18 -22.49 -25.29 43.06
N LEU A 19 -22.60 -23.97 43.01
CA LEU A 19 -23.10 -23.24 41.83
C LEU A 19 -22.04 -23.37 40.71
N ALA A 20 -22.24 -24.32 39.83
CA ALA A 20 -21.61 -24.33 38.53
C ALA A 20 -22.20 -23.15 37.73
N THR A 21 -21.58 -21.98 37.79
CA THR A 21 -21.83 -20.89 36.85
C THR A 21 -21.27 -21.30 35.51
N ALA A 22 -22.12 -21.89 34.66
CA ALA A 22 -21.86 -21.94 33.23
C ALA A 22 -21.80 -20.51 32.72
N GLY A 23 -20.61 -19.97 32.64
CA GLY A 23 -20.35 -18.71 31.97
C GLY A 23 -20.63 -18.90 30.48
N LEU A 24 -21.82 -18.53 30.04
CA LEU A 24 -22.12 -18.20 28.67
C LEU A 24 -21.20 -17.02 28.29
N ILE A 25 -20.04 -17.32 27.68
CA ILE A 25 -19.28 -16.34 26.94
C ILE A 25 -20.14 -16.02 25.73
N SER A 26 -21.02 -15.03 25.88
CA SER A 26 -21.62 -14.34 24.76
C SER A 26 -20.46 -13.69 24.01
N LEU A 27 -20.02 -14.32 22.92
CA LEU A 27 -19.23 -13.67 21.89
C LEU A 27 -20.11 -12.53 21.39
N ALA A 28 -19.96 -11.36 21.98
CA ALA A 28 -20.46 -10.12 21.41
C ALA A 28 -19.67 -9.97 20.09
N VAL A 29 -20.28 -10.37 18.99
CA VAL A 29 -19.90 -9.93 17.65
C VAL A 29 -20.15 -8.42 17.71
N LEU A 30 -19.10 -7.67 18.07
CA LEU A 30 -19.08 -6.24 17.84
C LEU A 30 -19.33 -6.06 16.34
N PRO A 31 -20.42 -5.39 15.95
CA PRO A 31 -20.59 -5.01 14.56
C PRO A 31 -19.30 -4.26 14.19
N ALA A 32 -18.64 -4.70 13.11
CA ALA A 32 -17.54 -3.97 12.53
C ALA A 32 -18.00 -2.52 12.43
N ALA A 33 -17.34 -1.63 13.15
CA ALA A 33 -17.67 -0.21 13.10
C ALA A 33 -17.70 0.16 11.60
N PRO A 34 -18.78 0.77 11.10
CA PRO A 34 -18.80 1.24 9.73
C PRO A 34 -17.54 2.10 9.59
N ALA A 35 -16.75 1.83 8.54
CA ALA A 35 -15.59 2.65 8.23
C ALA A 35 -16.10 4.09 8.33
N LEU A 36 -15.55 4.85 9.29
CA LEU A 36 -15.96 6.22 9.56
C LEU A 36 -16.00 6.92 8.22
N GLY A 37 -17.20 7.16 7.72
CA GLY A 37 -17.41 7.85 6.46
C GLY A 37 -16.66 9.16 6.56
N ALA A 38 -15.72 9.39 5.63
CA ALA A 38 -15.01 10.65 5.58
C ALA A 38 -16.07 11.77 5.57
N ALA A 39 -15.96 12.71 6.52
CA ALA A 39 -16.90 13.80 6.60
C ALA A 39 -16.68 14.77 5.44
N ALA A 40 -17.74 15.17 4.75
CA ALA A 40 -17.67 16.22 3.74
C ALA A 40 -17.36 17.56 4.42
N ALA A 41 -16.34 18.27 3.94
CA ALA A 41 -15.99 19.60 4.41
C ALA A 41 -16.62 20.68 3.49
N PRO A 42 -16.98 21.86 4.01
CA PRO A 42 -17.43 22.98 3.19
C PRO A 42 -16.38 23.37 2.14
N ALA A 43 -16.78 23.75 0.93
CA ALA A 43 -15.87 24.13 -0.15
C ALA A 43 -14.94 25.29 0.22
N ASP A 44 -15.45 26.24 1.00
CA ASP A 44 -14.78 27.51 1.33
C ASP A 44 -13.52 27.38 2.21
N GLY A 45 -13.33 26.26 2.88
CA GLY A 45 -12.16 26.01 3.75
C GLY A 45 -11.19 24.95 3.23
N ILE A 46 -11.47 24.38 2.05
CA ILE A 46 -10.72 23.20 1.56
C ILE A 46 -9.25 23.50 1.33
N ARG A 47 -8.94 24.66 0.71
CA ARG A 47 -7.55 25.04 0.47
C ARG A 47 -6.77 25.19 1.79
N THR A 48 -7.33 25.86 2.77
CA THR A 48 -6.71 26.00 4.10
C THR A 48 -6.54 24.64 4.79
N THR A 49 -7.53 23.75 4.63
CA THR A 49 -7.44 22.40 5.19
C THR A 49 -6.37 21.56 4.48
N GLN A 50 -6.09 21.81 3.19
CA GLN A 50 -5.09 21.11 2.40
C GLN A 50 -3.66 21.65 2.60
N GLU A 51 -3.48 22.86 3.09
CA GLU A 51 -2.20 23.56 3.15
C GLU A 51 -1.07 22.73 3.78
N TRP A 52 -1.36 22.00 4.84
CA TRP A 52 -0.38 21.14 5.49
C TRP A 52 0.16 20.03 4.58
N VAL A 53 -0.69 19.49 3.68
CA VAL A 53 -0.30 18.46 2.71
C VAL A 53 0.68 19.03 1.71
N LEU A 54 0.33 20.19 1.14
CA LEU A 54 1.13 20.88 0.14
C LEU A 54 2.47 21.36 0.72
N SER A 55 2.44 21.92 1.94
CA SER A 55 3.63 22.35 2.65
C SER A 55 4.58 21.20 3.01
N MET A 56 4.05 20.05 3.49
CA MET A 56 4.89 18.90 3.82
C MET A 56 5.64 18.34 2.62
N LEU A 57 5.10 18.50 1.42
CA LEU A 57 5.69 18.02 0.15
C LEU A 57 6.46 19.11 -0.61
N ASP A 58 6.56 20.33 -0.06
CA ASP A 58 7.16 21.51 -0.70
C ASP A 58 6.59 21.77 -2.11
N ALA A 59 5.26 21.71 -2.21
CA ALA A 59 4.53 21.77 -3.47
C ALA A 59 4.70 23.14 -4.16
N GLU A 60 4.64 24.25 -3.41
CA GLU A 60 4.71 25.60 -3.99
C GLU A 60 6.07 25.87 -4.63
N ALA A 61 7.15 25.47 -3.98
CA ALA A 61 8.48 25.57 -4.56
C ALA A 61 8.63 24.69 -5.81
N ALA A 62 8.06 23.48 -5.79
CA ALA A 62 8.01 22.61 -6.97
C ALA A 62 7.22 23.25 -8.12
N TRP A 63 6.09 23.89 -7.84
CA TRP A 63 5.27 24.57 -8.85
C TRP A 63 5.91 25.81 -9.47
N SER A 64 6.87 26.40 -8.80
CA SER A 64 7.71 27.45 -9.41
C SER A 64 8.54 26.93 -10.60
N VAL A 65 8.80 25.61 -10.63
CA VAL A 65 9.56 24.93 -11.71
C VAL A 65 8.61 24.37 -12.78
N THR A 66 7.56 23.65 -12.36
CA THR A 66 6.58 23.04 -13.25
C THR A 66 5.31 22.65 -12.47
N ARG A 67 4.17 22.64 -13.16
CA ARG A 67 2.89 22.18 -12.63
C ARG A 67 2.42 20.84 -13.25
N GLY A 68 3.29 20.15 -14.01
CA GLY A 68 3.00 18.83 -14.58
C GLY A 68 2.42 18.87 -16.00
N ALA A 69 2.45 20.02 -16.70
CA ALA A 69 1.91 20.14 -18.06
C ALA A 69 2.56 19.15 -19.03
N GLY A 70 1.76 18.58 -19.94
CA GLY A 70 2.22 17.63 -20.96
C GLY A 70 2.38 16.19 -20.45
N VAL A 71 2.10 15.91 -19.17
CA VAL A 71 2.17 14.56 -18.61
C VAL A 71 0.78 13.97 -18.45
N THR A 72 0.61 12.73 -18.89
CA THR A 72 -0.56 11.90 -18.59
C THR A 72 -0.21 10.93 -17.45
N VAL A 73 -1.01 10.95 -16.39
CA VAL A 73 -0.97 10.01 -15.27
C VAL A 73 -2.13 9.03 -15.43
N ALA A 74 -1.83 7.76 -15.60
CA ALA A 74 -2.85 6.72 -15.59
C ALA A 74 -3.25 6.40 -14.15
N VAL A 75 -4.52 6.58 -13.83
CA VAL A 75 -5.14 6.18 -12.56
C VAL A 75 -5.84 4.84 -12.82
N ILE A 76 -5.17 3.76 -12.45
CA ILE A 76 -5.68 2.39 -12.54
C ILE A 76 -6.37 2.08 -11.21
N ASP A 77 -7.71 2.22 -11.19
CA ASP A 77 -8.49 2.28 -9.95
C ASP A 77 -9.97 1.91 -10.21
N SER A 78 -10.90 2.49 -9.49
CA SER A 78 -12.35 2.26 -9.60
C SER A 78 -13.04 3.14 -10.66
N GLY A 79 -12.29 3.88 -11.46
CA GLY A 79 -12.79 4.91 -12.38
C GLY A 79 -12.64 6.32 -11.81
N VAL A 80 -12.81 7.33 -12.65
CA VAL A 80 -12.76 8.76 -12.25
C VAL A 80 -13.92 9.51 -12.89
N ASN A 81 -14.69 10.26 -12.10
CA ASN A 81 -15.70 11.17 -12.62
C ASN A 81 -15.02 12.39 -13.26
N PRO A 82 -15.12 12.58 -14.59
CA PRO A 82 -14.47 13.68 -15.30
C PRO A 82 -15.16 15.04 -15.15
N TYR A 83 -16.33 15.07 -14.52
CA TYR A 83 -17.20 16.25 -14.47
C TYR A 83 -17.14 17.01 -13.14
N VAL A 84 -16.36 16.52 -12.16
CA VAL A 84 -16.18 17.25 -10.90
C VAL A 84 -15.35 18.52 -11.13
N SER A 85 -15.63 19.58 -10.36
CA SER A 85 -15.11 20.93 -10.62
C SER A 85 -13.58 20.98 -10.71
N ASP A 86 -12.90 20.33 -9.78
CA ASP A 86 -11.45 20.42 -9.69
C ASP A 86 -10.70 19.54 -10.72
N LEU A 87 -11.43 18.68 -11.44
CA LEU A 87 -10.87 17.81 -12.48
C LEU A 87 -11.43 18.10 -13.88
N SER A 88 -12.32 19.08 -14.01
CA SER A 88 -13.00 19.39 -15.25
C SER A 88 -12.02 19.65 -16.38
N GLY A 89 -12.16 18.92 -17.50
CA GLY A 89 -11.29 19.04 -18.66
C GLY A 89 -9.91 18.39 -18.55
N SER A 90 -9.53 17.83 -17.39
CA SER A 90 -8.23 17.18 -17.18
C SER A 90 -8.28 15.64 -17.29
N VAL A 91 -9.48 15.03 -17.34
CA VAL A 91 -9.66 13.57 -17.33
C VAL A 91 -10.06 13.03 -18.69
N THR A 92 -9.37 12.00 -19.14
CA THR A 92 -9.76 11.14 -20.26
C THR A 92 -10.23 9.80 -19.70
N THR A 93 -11.46 9.39 -20.02
CA THR A 93 -12.01 8.10 -19.62
C THR A 93 -11.49 7.00 -20.54
N GLY A 94 -10.84 6.03 -19.95
CA GLY A 94 -10.35 4.81 -20.59
C GLY A 94 -11.33 3.62 -20.40
N PRO A 95 -10.85 2.40 -20.62
CA PRO A 95 -11.67 1.19 -20.53
C PRO A 95 -12.05 0.81 -19.09
N ASP A 96 -13.08 -0.02 -19.00
CA ASP A 96 -13.52 -0.73 -17.80
C ASP A 96 -13.20 -2.24 -17.96
N TYR A 97 -12.26 -2.72 -17.17
CA TYR A 97 -11.83 -4.13 -17.14
C TYR A 97 -12.40 -4.91 -15.95
N THR A 98 -13.32 -4.30 -15.18
CA THR A 98 -13.89 -4.97 -13.99
C THR A 98 -14.81 -6.14 -14.32
N GLY A 99 -15.37 -6.18 -15.51
CA GLY A 99 -16.38 -7.17 -15.89
C GLY A 99 -17.73 -7.00 -15.18
N VAL A 100 -17.94 -5.90 -14.42
CA VAL A 100 -19.21 -5.61 -13.78
C VAL A 100 -20.01 -4.55 -14.59
N SER A 101 -21.34 -4.61 -14.48
CA SER A 101 -22.25 -3.78 -15.31
C SER A 101 -22.60 -2.41 -14.73
N THR A 102 -21.86 -1.96 -13.70
CA THR A 102 -22.11 -0.66 -13.07
C THR A 102 -21.80 0.48 -14.03
N ARG A 103 -22.77 1.33 -14.26
CA ARG A 103 -22.65 2.44 -15.24
C ARG A 103 -21.83 3.60 -14.67
N PRO A 104 -21.12 4.36 -15.51
CA PRO A 104 -20.40 5.57 -15.08
C PRO A 104 -21.29 6.64 -14.43
N SER A 105 -22.60 6.62 -14.67
CA SER A 105 -23.57 7.52 -14.04
C SER A 105 -23.98 7.11 -12.63
N SER A 106 -23.67 5.87 -12.20
CA SER A 106 -24.00 5.40 -10.85
C SER A 106 -23.19 6.12 -9.79
N SER A 107 -23.78 6.38 -8.63
CA SER A 107 -23.11 6.97 -7.46
C SER A 107 -21.95 6.11 -6.91
N GLU A 108 -22.00 4.82 -7.18
CA GLU A 108 -21.02 3.83 -6.75
C GLU A 108 -19.85 3.66 -7.73
N TRP A 109 -19.88 4.34 -8.89
CA TRP A 109 -18.81 4.24 -9.89
C TRP A 109 -17.77 5.34 -9.70
N GLY A 110 -16.50 4.97 -9.55
CA GLY A 110 -15.38 5.92 -9.54
C GLY A 110 -15.26 6.76 -8.27
N VAL A 111 -15.73 6.27 -7.12
CA VAL A 111 -15.63 6.99 -5.85
C VAL A 111 -14.18 7.15 -5.42
N HIS A 112 -13.47 6.03 -5.24
CA HIS A 112 -12.09 6.05 -4.79
C HIS A 112 -11.15 6.66 -5.85
N GLY A 113 -11.30 6.29 -7.11
CA GLY A 113 -10.43 6.84 -8.16
C GLY A 113 -10.59 8.35 -8.37
N THR A 114 -11.79 8.93 -8.14
CA THR A 114 -11.96 10.38 -8.22
C THR A 114 -11.22 11.11 -7.10
N TRP A 115 -11.29 10.63 -5.85
CA TRP A 115 -10.47 11.18 -4.76
C TRP A 115 -8.99 11.18 -5.15
N MET A 116 -8.50 10.08 -5.68
CA MET A 116 -7.09 9.94 -6.02
C MET A 116 -6.68 10.84 -7.19
N ALA A 117 -7.52 10.94 -8.20
CA ALA A 117 -7.27 11.83 -9.34
C ALA A 117 -7.21 13.31 -8.91
N SER A 118 -8.06 13.74 -7.97
CA SER A 118 -8.04 15.10 -7.45
C SER A 118 -6.74 15.43 -6.73
N LEU A 119 -6.14 14.47 -6.01
CA LEU A 119 -4.84 14.62 -5.34
C LEU A 119 -3.65 14.65 -6.32
N ILE A 120 -3.82 14.09 -7.51
CA ILE A 120 -2.79 14.11 -8.56
C ILE A 120 -2.87 15.40 -9.38
N ALA A 121 -4.05 15.67 -9.98
CA ALA A 121 -4.24 16.67 -11.03
C ALA A 121 -5.40 17.62 -10.77
N GLY A 122 -5.95 17.67 -9.58
CA GLY A 122 -6.91 18.70 -9.20
C GLY A 122 -6.34 20.09 -9.47
N HIS A 123 -7.07 20.92 -10.16
CA HIS A 123 -6.63 22.29 -10.47
C HIS A 123 -7.40 23.35 -9.69
N GLY A 124 -8.31 22.91 -8.80
CA GLY A 124 -9.26 23.78 -8.12
C GLY A 124 -10.30 24.37 -9.09
N HIS A 125 -11.07 25.29 -8.59
CA HIS A 125 -12.04 26.07 -9.36
C HIS A 125 -12.00 27.54 -8.92
N ASP A 126 -12.88 28.40 -9.47
CA ASP A 126 -12.89 29.84 -9.18
C ASP A 126 -11.49 30.50 -9.36
N GLY A 127 -10.87 30.24 -10.51
CA GLY A 127 -9.52 30.77 -10.79
C GLY A 127 -8.39 30.08 -9.99
N GLY A 128 -8.66 28.93 -9.39
CA GLY A 128 -7.70 28.18 -8.58
C GLY A 128 -7.67 28.57 -7.09
N PHE A 129 -8.59 29.45 -6.66
CA PHE A 129 -8.68 29.91 -5.26
C PHE A 129 -9.47 28.94 -4.37
N SER A 130 -10.37 28.16 -4.97
CA SER A 130 -11.24 27.19 -4.27
C SER A 130 -10.92 25.75 -4.66
N GLY A 131 -11.33 24.81 -3.81
CA GLY A 131 -11.21 23.39 -4.06
C GLY A 131 -9.82 22.79 -3.79
N VAL A 132 -9.64 21.55 -4.21
CA VAL A 132 -8.40 20.77 -4.05
C VAL A 132 -7.44 21.05 -5.20
N VAL A 133 -6.16 21.27 -4.86
CA VAL A 133 -5.07 21.31 -5.84
C VAL A 133 -4.23 20.05 -5.68
N GLY A 134 -4.13 19.25 -6.73
CA GLY A 134 -3.24 18.11 -6.80
C GLY A 134 -1.78 18.51 -6.94
N MET A 135 -0.88 17.55 -6.69
CA MET A 135 0.55 17.81 -6.78
C MET A 135 1.01 18.21 -8.19
N ALA A 136 0.32 17.78 -9.23
CA ALA A 136 0.60 18.11 -10.63
C ALA A 136 -0.66 18.69 -11.31
N PRO A 137 -1.09 19.92 -10.94
CA PRO A 137 -2.41 20.43 -11.33
C PRO A 137 -2.56 20.78 -12.82
N ALA A 138 -1.50 20.71 -13.59
CA ALA A 138 -1.54 20.86 -15.06
C ALA A 138 -1.35 19.50 -15.79
N ALA A 139 -1.24 18.39 -15.06
CA ALA A 139 -1.20 17.05 -15.65
C ALA A 139 -2.60 16.61 -16.13
N ARG A 140 -2.63 15.61 -16.99
CA ARG A 140 -3.86 14.95 -17.44
C ARG A 140 -4.00 13.59 -16.77
N ILE A 141 -5.23 13.19 -16.51
CA ILE A 141 -5.57 11.88 -15.97
C ILE A 141 -6.08 10.98 -17.10
N LEU A 142 -5.56 9.76 -17.19
CA LEU A 142 -6.15 8.66 -17.94
C LEU A 142 -6.79 7.71 -16.93
N SER A 143 -8.13 7.72 -16.87
CA SER A 143 -8.89 6.88 -15.95
C SER A 143 -9.07 5.47 -16.51
N ILE A 144 -8.57 4.46 -15.82
CA ILE A 144 -8.71 3.04 -16.20
C ILE A 144 -9.35 2.30 -15.03
N ARG A 145 -10.54 1.75 -15.26
CA ARG A 145 -11.29 1.06 -14.22
C ARG A 145 -10.95 -0.42 -14.22
N VAL A 146 -10.41 -0.92 -13.09
CA VAL A 146 -10.02 -2.33 -12.94
C VAL A 146 -10.59 -2.99 -11.69
N ILE A 147 -11.18 -2.19 -10.78
CA ILE A 147 -11.88 -2.65 -9.58
C ILE A 147 -13.21 -1.91 -9.45
N PRO A 148 -14.27 -2.55 -8.92
CA PRO A 148 -15.46 -1.83 -8.46
C PRO A 148 -15.18 -1.13 -7.13
N ASP A 149 -15.89 -0.05 -6.83
CA ASP A 149 -15.91 0.54 -5.50
C ASP A 149 -16.60 -0.37 -4.49
N ARG A 150 -16.28 -0.20 -3.20
CA ARG A 150 -16.86 -1.04 -2.13
C ARG A 150 -18.37 -0.90 -2.01
N ALA A 151 -18.93 0.25 -2.39
CA ALA A 151 -20.37 0.51 -2.42
C ALA A 151 -21.05 -0.09 -3.65
N ASP A 152 -20.30 -0.57 -4.64
CA ASP A 152 -20.84 -1.19 -5.85
C ASP A 152 -21.63 -2.46 -5.50
N PRO A 153 -22.86 -2.63 -5.98
CA PRO A 153 -23.66 -3.83 -5.73
C PRO A 153 -22.98 -5.14 -6.13
N HIS A 154 -22.03 -5.08 -7.08
CA HIS A 154 -21.27 -6.24 -7.55
C HIS A 154 -19.97 -6.50 -6.74
N TYR A 155 -19.63 -5.62 -5.79
CA TYR A 155 -18.36 -5.72 -5.04
C TYR A 155 -18.20 -7.06 -4.32
N SER A 156 -19.26 -7.59 -3.71
CA SER A 156 -19.20 -8.88 -3.00
C SER A 156 -18.88 -10.06 -3.93
N ARG A 157 -19.34 -10.01 -5.19
CA ARG A 157 -18.98 -11.01 -6.20
C ARG A 157 -17.52 -10.84 -6.61
N TYR A 158 -17.13 -9.63 -6.93
CA TYR A 158 -15.75 -9.29 -7.28
C TYR A 158 -14.78 -9.72 -6.17
N GLU A 159 -15.08 -9.47 -4.90
CA GLU A 159 -14.20 -9.83 -3.77
C GLU A 159 -14.02 -11.36 -3.65
N ARG A 160 -15.01 -12.15 -4.00
CA ARG A 160 -14.87 -13.64 -4.02
C ARG A 160 -13.98 -14.16 -5.15
N GLU A 161 -13.98 -13.47 -6.29
CA GLU A 161 -13.22 -13.84 -7.49
C GLU A 161 -11.91 -13.05 -7.62
N ARG A 162 -11.60 -12.22 -6.61
CA ARG A 162 -10.60 -11.14 -6.63
C ARG A 162 -9.22 -11.58 -7.12
N GLU A 163 -8.69 -12.67 -6.57
CA GLU A 163 -7.31 -13.09 -6.85
C GLU A 163 -7.07 -13.40 -8.34
N THR A 164 -8.08 -13.92 -9.02
CA THR A 164 -7.98 -14.29 -10.43
C THR A 164 -8.30 -13.10 -11.35
N VAL A 165 -9.38 -12.39 -11.05
CA VAL A 165 -9.88 -11.29 -11.91
C VAL A 165 -8.96 -10.07 -11.84
N ILE A 166 -8.49 -9.72 -10.64
CA ILE A 166 -7.71 -8.50 -10.45
C ILE A 166 -6.38 -8.51 -11.20
N GLN A 167 -5.71 -9.66 -11.26
CA GLN A 167 -4.40 -9.76 -11.91
C GLN A 167 -4.51 -9.52 -13.42
N GLN A 168 -5.54 -10.07 -14.07
CA GLN A 168 -5.77 -9.85 -15.49
C GLN A 168 -6.21 -8.42 -15.77
N SER A 169 -7.22 -7.91 -15.04
CA SER A 169 -7.71 -6.53 -15.20
C SER A 169 -6.58 -5.50 -14.99
N LEU A 170 -5.70 -5.78 -14.04
CA LEU A 170 -4.55 -4.92 -13.75
C LEU A 170 -3.52 -4.95 -14.88
N ALA A 171 -3.19 -6.14 -15.39
CA ALA A 171 -2.28 -6.30 -16.53
C ALA A 171 -2.83 -5.57 -17.77
N ASP A 172 -4.11 -5.76 -18.09
CA ASP A 172 -4.76 -5.08 -19.22
C ASP A 172 -4.77 -3.55 -19.02
N GLY A 173 -4.99 -3.10 -17.78
CA GLY A 173 -4.93 -1.68 -17.44
C GLY A 173 -3.54 -1.07 -17.61
N ILE A 174 -2.47 -1.76 -17.17
CA ILE A 174 -1.09 -1.32 -17.33
C ILE A 174 -0.74 -1.25 -18.83
N LYS A 175 -1.01 -2.31 -19.57
CA LYS A 175 -0.80 -2.38 -21.02
C LYS A 175 -1.50 -1.23 -21.74
N TYR A 176 -2.77 -0.98 -21.41
CA TYR A 176 -3.51 0.14 -21.99
C TYR A 176 -2.88 1.49 -21.68
N ALA A 177 -2.45 1.70 -20.42
CA ALA A 177 -1.81 2.94 -19.99
C ALA A 177 -0.53 3.23 -20.79
N VAL A 178 0.35 2.23 -20.98
CA VAL A 178 1.58 2.34 -21.77
C VAL A 178 1.26 2.68 -23.21
N ALA A 179 0.34 1.93 -23.84
CA ALA A 179 -0.06 2.13 -25.24
C ALA A 179 -0.67 3.52 -25.50
N HIS A 180 -1.28 4.15 -24.48
CA HIS A 180 -1.88 5.48 -24.57
C HIS A 180 -0.99 6.60 -24.01
N GLY A 181 0.31 6.34 -23.89
CA GLY A 181 1.33 7.36 -23.64
C GLY A 181 1.41 7.88 -22.22
N ALA A 182 0.83 7.17 -21.23
CA ALA A 182 1.02 7.52 -19.85
C ALA A 182 2.52 7.59 -19.49
N LYS A 183 2.92 8.60 -18.72
CA LYS A 183 4.29 8.74 -18.23
C LYS A 183 4.42 8.31 -16.78
N VAL A 184 3.30 8.24 -16.08
CA VAL A 184 3.18 7.75 -14.72
C VAL A 184 1.96 6.84 -14.65
N ILE A 185 2.09 5.71 -13.98
CA ILE A 185 0.99 4.81 -13.60
C ILE A 185 0.88 4.82 -12.09
N ARG A 186 -0.34 5.07 -11.61
CA ARG A 186 -0.66 5.04 -10.19
C ARG A 186 -1.66 3.93 -9.90
N MET A 187 -1.37 3.10 -8.88
CA MET A 187 -2.22 1.99 -8.46
C MET A 187 -2.38 1.96 -6.93
N SER A 188 -3.62 1.81 -6.45
CA SER A 188 -3.91 1.57 -5.03
C SER A 188 -4.68 0.27 -4.85
N ILE A 189 -4.12 -0.77 -5.39
CA ILE A 189 -4.69 -2.10 -5.44
C ILE A 189 -3.67 -3.04 -4.82
N GLY A 190 -4.14 -3.95 -3.95
CA GLY A 190 -3.27 -4.93 -3.31
C GLY A 190 -3.80 -6.36 -3.49
N TYR A 191 -2.91 -7.31 -3.79
CA TYR A 191 -3.17 -8.74 -3.79
C TYR A 191 -1.96 -9.49 -3.20
N SER A 192 -2.16 -10.74 -2.77
CA SER A 192 -1.21 -11.43 -1.89
C SER A 192 -0.15 -12.23 -2.61
N ALA A 193 -0.42 -12.71 -3.82
CA ALA A 193 0.49 -13.59 -4.57
C ALA A 193 1.04 -12.92 -5.84
N PRO A 194 2.33 -13.08 -6.16
CA PRO A 194 2.90 -12.49 -7.37
C PRO A 194 2.26 -13.07 -8.64
N SER A 195 2.04 -12.24 -9.65
CA SER A 195 1.50 -12.60 -10.96
C SER A 195 2.57 -12.41 -12.04
N GLY A 196 2.80 -13.46 -12.83
CA GLY A 196 3.71 -13.38 -13.99
C GLY A 196 3.22 -12.40 -15.05
N THR A 197 1.91 -12.36 -15.30
CA THR A 197 1.28 -11.47 -16.28
C THR A 197 1.47 -10.00 -15.88
N VAL A 198 1.13 -9.64 -14.64
CA VAL A 198 1.31 -8.26 -14.14
C VAL A 198 2.79 -7.88 -14.16
N ARG A 199 3.68 -8.78 -13.74
CA ARG A 199 5.13 -8.51 -13.78
C ARG A 199 5.63 -8.22 -15.20
N HIS A 200 5.13 -8.93 -16.19
CA HIS A 200 5.48 -8.70 -17.59
C HIS A 200 5.07 -7.29 -18.05
N GLU A 201 3.84 -6.88 -17.79
CA GLU A 201 3.35 -5.55 -18.16
C GLU A 201 4.04 -4.41 -17.37
N LEU A 202 4.46 -4.67 -16.14
CA LEU A 202 5.27 -3.72 -15.36
C LEU A 202 6.68 -3.57 -15.94
N GLN A 203 7.28 -4.66 -16.43
CA GLN A 203 8.57 -4.60 -17.12
C GLN A 203 8.44 -3.81 -18.44
N ASP A 204 7.40 -4.07 -19.22
CA ASP A 204 7.11 -3.30 -20.44
C ASP A 204 6.94 -1.81 -20.15
N ALA A 205 6.18 -1.45 -19.09
CA ALA A 205 6.04 -0.07 -18.65
C ALA A 205 7.39 0.57 -18.29
N TYR A 206 8.24 -0.15 -17.57
CA TYR A 206 9.58 0.31 -17.21
C TYR A 206 10.45 0.54 -18.46
N ASP A 207 10.44 -0.38 -19.39
CA ASP A 207 11.23 -0.31 -20.66
C ASP A 207 10.77 0.87 -21.53
N HIS A 208 9.49 1.25 -21.45
CA HIS A 208 8.93 2.45 -22.08
C HIS A 208 9.13 3.74 -21.26
N GLY A 209 9.89 3.68 -20.18
CA GLY A 209 10.21 4.85 -19.33
C GLY A 209 9.02 5.37 -18.51
N VAL A 210 8.02 4.52 -18.28
CA VAL A 210 6.84 4.85 -17.45
C VAL A 210 7.16 4.61 -15.97
N VAL A 211 6.94 5.61 -15.14
CA VAL A 211 7.13 5.51 -13.69
C VAL A 211 5.89 4.85 -13.08
N VAL A 212 6.09 3.76 -12.37
CA VAL A 212 5.00 3.02 -11.72
C VAL A 212 5.04 3.24 -10.21
N ILE A 213 3.91 3.66 -9.64
CA ILE A 213 3.76 3.96 -8.22
C ILE A 213 2.59 3.18 -7.66
N ALA A 214 2.81 2.52 -6.53
CA ALA A 214 1.77 1.74 -5.87
C ALA A 214 1.73 2.01 -4.35
N SER A 215 0.53 1.91 -3.77
CA SER A 215 0.34 2.00 -2.33
C SER A 215 0.88 0.77 -1.63
N ALA A 216 1.59 0.95 -0.51
CA ALA A 216 2.18 -0.14 0.28
C ALA A 216 1.13 -1.07 0.92
N GLY A 217 -0.12 -0.59 1.05
CA GLY A 217 -1.21 -1.31 1.71
C GLY A 217 -1.57 -0.73 3.08
N ASN A 218 -2.73 -1.16 3.60
CA ASN A 218 -3.29 -0.67 4.86
C ASN A 218 -3.41 -1.80 5.90
N SER A 219 -2.44 -2.71 5.93
CA SER A 219 -2.40 -3.87 6.82
C SER A 219 -1.45 -3.67 8.01
N GLY A 220 -0.94 -2.46 8.22
CA GLY A 220 -0.21 -2.07 9.42
C GLY A 220 -1.16 -2.13 10.61
N ASP A 221 -0.81 -2.95 11.61
CA ASP A 221 -1.50 -2.96 12.90
C ASP A 221 -0.43 -3.05 13.99
N PRO A 222 -0.22 -1.96 14.75
CA PRO A 222 0.72 -1.96 15.86
C PRO A 222 0.35 -2.94 16.97
N ARG A 223 -0.89 -3.49 16.95
CA ARG A 223 -1.38 -4.50 17.90
C ARG A 223 -1.32 -5.91 17.32
N SER A 224 -0.97 -6.07 16.05
CA SER A 224 -0.84 -7.40 15.48
C SER A 224 0.32 -8.12 16.16
N SER A 225 0.05 -9.33 16.67
CA SER A 225 1.05 -10.24 17.25
C SER A 225 2.13 -10.67 16.25
N ARG A 226 2.13 -10.12 15.05
CA ARG A 226 3.13 -10.36 14.01
C ARG A 226 4.44 -9.59 14.22
N GLY A 227 4.50 -8.75 15.24
CA GLY A 227 5.73 -8.18 15.82
C GLY A 227 6.82 -7.84 14.80
N ALA A 228 7.94 -8.53 14.83
CA ALA A 228 9.09 -8.30 13.96
C ALA A 228 8.96 -8.82 12.51
N ALA A 229 7.81 -9.35 12.09
CA ALA A 229 7.63 -9.93 10.76
C ALA A 229 7.10 -8.95 9.69
N GLY A 230 6.69 -7.75 10.10
CA GLY A 230 6.12 -6.73 9.20
C GLY A 230 4.77 -7.14 8.60
N ALA A 231 4.17 -6.25 7.80
CA ALA A 231 2.99 -6.56 7.02
C ALA A 231 3.33 -7.51 5.85
N PRO A 232 2.41 -8.40 5.44
CA PRO A 232 2.64 -9.23 4.27
C PRO A 232 2.97 -8.40 3.03
N ALA A 233 3.82 -8.95 2.15
CA ALA A 233 4.07 -8.34 0.85
C ALA A 233 2.75 -8.13 0.10
N SER A 234 2.58 -6.94 -0.45
CA SER A 234 1.40 -6.58 -1.25
C SER A 234 1.85 -6.27 -2.67
N PHE A 235 1.27 -6.94 -3.64
CA PHE A 235 1.52 -6.67 -5.06
C PHE A 235 0.41 -5.75 -5.61
N PRO A 236 0.75 -4.81 -6.51
CA PRO A 236 2.01 -4.67 -7.24
C PRO A 236 3.13 -3.89 -6.51
N ALA A 237 2.90 -3.34 -5.31
CA ALA A 237 3.88 -2.52 -4.59
C ALA A 237 5.23 -3.23 -4.34
N ASN A 238 5.22 -4.57 -4.25
CA ASN A 238 6.42 -5.37 -3.96
C ASN A 238 7.17 -5.84 -5.22
N TYR A 239 6.78 -5.40 -6.42
CA TYR A 239 7.57 -5.70 -7.63
C TYR A 239 8.77 -4.76 -7.74
N PRO A 240 9.93 -5.27 -8.20
CA PRO A 240 11.07 -4.42 -8.56
C PRO A 240 10.68 -3.36 -9.59
N GLY A 241 11.20 -2.14 -9.42
CA GLY A 241 10.89 -1.01 -10.31
C GLY A 241 9.58 -0.27 -9.98
N VAL A 242 8.74 -0.79 -9.10
CA VAL A 242 7.56 -0.09 -8.60
C VAL A 242 7.92 0.72 -7.35
N ILE A 243 7.58 1.99 -7.34
CA ILE A 243 7.76 2.86 -6.18
C ILE A 243 6.62 2.61 -5.20
N SER A 244 6.92 1.93 -4.11
CA SER A 244 5.96 1.64 -3.05
C SER A 244 5.90 2.80 -2.04
N VAL A 245 4.68 3.22 -1.69
CA VAL A 245 4.43 4.42 -0.89
C VAL A 245 3.71 4.10 0.41
N GLY A 246 4.35 4.44 1.53
CA GLY A 246 3.77 4.44 2.88
C GLY A 246 3.01 5.73 3.19
N ALA A 247 2.27 5.74 4.29
CA ALA A 247 1.46 6.87 4.73
C ALA A 247 1.93 7.46 6.05
N VAL A 248 1.96 8.79 6.12
CA VAL A 248 2.23 9.55 7.36
C VAL A 248 1.09 10.51 7.70
N GLY A 249 1.02 10.90 8.97
CA GLY A 249 0.14 11.92 9.47
C GLY A 249 0.70 13.34 9.28
N ARG A 250 -0.06 14.34 9.74
CA ARG A 250 0.31 15.75 9.69
C ARG A 250 1.58 16.10 10.50
N ASP A 251 1.87 15.33 11.52
CA ASP A 251 3.07 15.44 12.35
C ASP A 251 4.29 14.69 11.80
N GLY A 252 4.17 14.07 10.62
CA GLY A 252 5.20 13.26 10.00
C GLY A 252 5.34 11.86 10.57
N THR A 253 4.53 11.49 11.58
CA THR A 253 4.55 10.13 12.13
C THR A 253 3.87 9.13 11.18
N VAL A 254 4.31 7.87 11.25
CA VAL A 254 3.72 6.79 10.45
C VAL A 254 2.25 6.62 10.79
N ALA A 255 1.41 6.54 9.76
CA ALA A 255 -0.01 6.24 9.96
C ALA A 255 -0.18 4.80 10.48
N PRO A 256 -0.97 4.58 11.55
CA PRO A 256 -1.06 3.26 12.20
C PRO A 256 -1.50 2.12 11.26
N PHE A 257 -2.24 2.44 10.22
CA PHE A 257 -2.68 1.48 9.21
C PHE A 257 -1.65 1.23 8.10
N SER A 258 -0.64 2.09 7.94
CA SER A 258 0.35 1.94 6.85
C SER A 258 1.09 0.63 6.97
N SER A 259 1.11 -0.14 5.88
CA SER A 259 1.84 -1.41 5.87
C SER A 259 3.33 -1.19 6.07
N ASP A 260 3.90 -2.01 6.93
CA ASP A 260 5.32 -2.07 7.28
C ASP A 260 5.95 -3.25 6.54
N ASN A 261 6.67 -2.98 5.47
CA ASN A 261 7.40 -4.02 4.73
C ASN A 261 8.58 -3.43 3.91
N LEU A 262 9.50 -4.29 3.52
CA LEU A 262 10.73 -3.89 2.82
C LEU A 262 10.52 -3.32 1.41
N SER A 263 9.31 -3.33 0.87
CA SER A 263 9.03 -2.70 -0.42
C SER A 263 8.85 -1.19 -0.32
N VAL A 264 8.53 -0.64 0.86
CA VAL A 264 8.28 0.79 1.04
C VAL A 264 9.53 1.58 0.71
N GLN A 265 9.44 2.48 -0.26
CA GLN A 265 10.58 3.31 -0.68
C GLN A 265 10.49 4.73 -0.15
N VAL A 266 9.29 5.30 -0.14
CA VAL A 266 9.03 6.65 0.36
C VAL A 266 7.68 6.70 1.06
N ALA A 267 7.45 7.77 1.81
CA ALA A 267 6.17 8.07 2.43
C ALA A 267 5.64 9.44 1.98
N ALA A 268 4.35 9.65 2.16
CA ALA A 268 3.70 10.94 1.93
C ALA A 268 2.46 11.08 2.84
N PRO A 269 1.85 12.28 2.95
CA PRO A 269 0.60 12.47 3.67
C PRO A 269 -0.47 11.46 3.29
N GLY A 270 -1.01 10.74 4.28
CA GLY A 270 -2.01 9.71 4.07
C GLY A 270 -3.10 9.65 5.14
N MET A 271 -3.10 10.58 6.11
CA MET A 271 -4.13 10.70 7.13
C MET A 271 -4.90 12.00 6.97
N SER A 272 -6.22 11.91 6.88
CA SER A 272 -7.12 13.08 6.80
C SER A 272 -6.75 14.05 5.68
N VAL A 273 -6.43 13.53 4.51
CA VAL A 273 -6.06 14.31 3.32
C VAL A 273 -7.33 14.77 2.63
N PRO A 274 -7.52 16.09 2.42
CA PRO A 274 -8.67 16.60 1.69
C PRO A 274 -8.63 16.20 0.20
N ALA A 275 -9.71 15.65 -0.32
CA ALA A 275 -9.85 15.23 -1.72
C ALA A 275 -11.25 15.55 -2.24
N GLN A 276 -11.36 15.85 -3.54
CA GLN A 276 -12.67 16.02 -4.15
C GLN A 276 -13.24 14.66 -4.53
N GLY A 277 -14.48 14.41 -4.11
CA GLY A 277 -15.24 13.20 -4.39
C GLY A 277 -15.97 13.23 -5.71
N ARG A 278 -16.42 12.05 -6.11
CA ARG A 278 -17.22 11.81 -7.30
C ARG A 278 -18.53 12.63 -7.35
N ASP A 279 -19.09 12.91 -6.19
CA ASP A 279 -20.30 13.71 -5.99
C ASP A 279 -20.06 15.23 -6.04
N GLY A 280 -18.81 15.65 -6.27
CA GLY A 280 -18.38 17.04 -6.23
C GLY A 280 -18.15 17.58 -4.82
N GLN A 281 -18.43 16.79 -3.77
CA GLN A 281 -18.16 17.16 -2.40
C GLN A 281 -16.69 16.91 -2.03
N TYR A 282 -16.25 17.51 -0.92
CA TYR A 282 -14.91 17.34 -0.40
C TYR A 282 -14.90 16.39 0.78
N TRP A 283 -13.94 15.50 0.76
CA TRP A 283 -13.82 14.40 1.72
C TRP A 283 -12.44 14.41 2.37
N SER A 284 -12.40 14.07 3.65
CA SER A 284 -11.16 13.78 4.36
C SER A 284 -10.86 12.30 4.21
N VAL A 285 -9.87 11.95 3.37
CA VAL A 285 -9.55 10.57 3.06
C VAL A 285 -8.29 10.11 3.78
N SER A 286 -8.25 8.83 4.18
CA SER A 286 -7.10 8.22 4.86
C SER A 286 -6.75 6.87 4.25
N GLY A 287 -5.45 6.58 4.13
CA GLY A 287 -4.91 5.36 3.54
C GLY A 287 -3.52 5.58 2.93
N THR A 288 -2.87 4.52 2.52
CA THR A 288 -1.68 4.62 1.65
C THR A 288 -2.06 5.02 0.22
N SER A 289 -3.35 4.97 -0.12
CA SER A 289 -3.87 5.41 -1.42
C SER A 289 -3.71 6.91 -1.69
N PRO A 290 -4.11 7.84 -0.80
CA PRO A 290 -3.84 9.26 -0.98
C PRO A 290 -2.34 9.58 -1.00
N ALA A 291 -1.52 8.95 -0.15
CA ALA A 291 -0.07 9.10 -0.18
C ALA A 291 0.52 8.71 -1.56
N CYS A 292 0.10 7.56 -2.09
CA CYS A 292 0.48 7.10 -3.43
C CYS A 292 0.05 8.08 -4.54
N ALA A 293 -1.13 8.69 -4.43
CA ALA A 293 -1.61 9.68 -5.39
C ALA A 293 -0.72 10.95 -5.38
N LEU A 294 -0.39 11.45 -4.20
CA LEU A 294 0.50 12.61 -4.06
C LEU A 294 1.89 12.34 -4.65
N VAL A 295 2.48 11.17 -4.37
CA VAL A 295 3.79 10.77 -4.94
C VAL A 295 3.71 10.60 -6.47
N ALA A 296 2.57 10.10 -7.01
CA ALA A 296 2.35 10.05 -8.44
C ALA A 296 2.32 11.45 -9.08
N GLY A 297 1.76 12.43 -8.38
CA GLY A 297 1.85 13.83 -8.79
C GLY A 297 3.28 14.36 -8.78
N VAL A 298 4.09 14.04 -7.77
CA VAL A 298 5.53 14.40 -7.76
C VAL A 298 6.27 13.78 -8.95
N ALA A 299 6.04 12.50 -9.24
CA ALA A 299 6.61 11.85 -10.42
C ALA A 299 6.17 12.53 -11.73
N ALA A 300 4.91 12.99 -11.80
CA ALA A 300 4.42 13.75 -12.94
C ALA A 300 5.12 15.10 -13.09
N LEU A 301 5.41 15.80 -11.99
CA LEU A 301 6.23 17.03 -12.04
C LEU A 301 7.61 16.74 -12.60
N ILE A 302 8.28 15.68 -12.13
CA ILE A 302 9.61 15.29 -12.62
C ILE A 302 9.56 14.95 -14.12
N LYS A 303 8.61 14.13 -14.55
CA LYS A 303 8.44 13.73 -15.96
C LYS A 303 8.04 14.90 -16.86
N ALA A 304 7.32 15.90 -16.35
CA ALA A 304 7.00 17.11 -17.11
C ALA A 304 8.25 17.95 -17.41
N ARG A 305 9.16 18.06 -16.46
CA ARG A 305 10.37 18.87 -16.61
C ARG A 305 11.51 18.09 -17.27
N TYR A 306 11.58 16.78 -17.03
CA TYR A 306 12.64 15.87 -17.51
C TYR A 306 12.03 14.61 -18.14
N PRO A 307 11.35 14.71 -19.30
CA PRO A 307 10.58 13.62 -19.89
C PRO A 307 11.44 12.37 -20.22
N GLY A 308 12.72 12.58 -20.51
CA GLY A 308 13.67 11.51 -20.81
C GLY A 308 14.30 10.86 -19.58
N LEU A 309 14.01 11.30 -18.34
CA LEU A 309 14.57 10.70 -17.12
C LEU A 309 13.97 9.29 -16.92
N PRO A 310 14.77 8.21 -16.80
CA PRO A 310 14.26 6.86 -16.65
C PRO A 310 13.63 6.64 -15.25
N PRO A 311 12.77 5.62 -15.09
CA PRO A 311 12.02 5.38 -13.85
C PRO A 311 12.88 5.21 -12.61
N ASP A 312 14.02 4.51 -12.70
CA ASP A 312 14.98 4.33 -11.60
C ASP A 312 15.61 5.64 -11.14
N GLN A 313 15.89 6.55 -12.07
CA GLN A 313 16.40 7.87 -11.72
C GLN A 313 15.32 8.80 -11.14
N VAL A 314 14.06 8.64 -11.57
CA VAL A 314 12.93 9.32 -10.93
C VAL A 314 12.77 8.82 -9.48
N ALA A 315 12.83 7.51 -9.25
CA ALA A 315 12.83 6.92 -7.91
C ALA A 315 14.02 7.41 -7.07
N SER A 316 15.23 7.40 -7.66
CA SER A 316 16.44 7.92 -7.01
C SER A 316 16.32 9.41 -6.64
N ALA A 317 15.73 10.24 -7.51
CA ALA A 317 15.50 11.63 -7.21
C ALA A 317 14.61 11.82 -5.96
N MET A 318 13.53 11.03 -5.83
CA MET A 318 12.62 11.11 -4.67
C MET A 318 13.26 10.52 -3.40
N THR A 319 13.88 9.35 -3.50
CA THR A 319 14.42 8.64 -2.33
C THR A 319 15.66 9.33 -1.74
N SER A 320 16.54 9.87 -2.59
CA SER A 320 17.77 10.52 -2.14
C SER A 320 17.54 11.91 -1.52
N THR A 321 16.40 12.54 -1.79
CA THR A 321 16.07 13.89 -1.30
C THR A 321 14.92 13.90 -0.30
N ALA A 322 14.40 12.72 0.07
CA ALA A 322 13.34 12.59 1.06
C ALA A 322 13.72 13.30 2.38
N THR A 323 12.74 13.97 2.99
CA THR A 323 12.85 14.57 4.32
C THR A 323 12.47 13.57 5.42
N HIS A 324 12.65 13.90 6.69
CA HIS A 324 12.34 13.01 7.83
C HIS A 324 12.99 11.62 7.66
N ARG A 325 14.24 11.63 7.20
CA ARG A 325 14.99 10.40 6.92
C ARG A 325 15.22 9.61 8.20
N PRO A 326 15.00 8.30 8.17
CA PRO A 326 15.36 7.43 9.29
C PRO A 326 16.86 7.53 9.61
N ALA A 327 17.21 7.45 10.91
CA ALA A 327 18.61 7.53 11.36
C ALA A 327 19.50 6.46 10.72
N GLY A 328 18.93 5.27 10.44
CA GLY A 328 19.61 4.17 9.73
C GLY A 328 19.65 4.32 8.20
N GLY A 329 19.15 5.42 7.66
CA GLY A 329 19.07 5.69 6.23
C GLY A 329 17.86 5.07 5.53
N TYR A 330 17.28 4.02 6.08
CA TYR A 330 16.09 3.33 5.59
C TYR A 330 15.29 2.72 6.76
N ASP A 331 13.97 2.70 6.61
CA ASP A 331 13.01 2.08 7.53
C ASP A 331 11.85 1.47 6.73
N SER A 332 11.34 0.30 7.16
CA SER A 332 10.29 -0.44 6.43
C SER A 332 8.91 0.23 6.47
N GLN A 333 8.70 1.26 7.27
CA GLN A 333 7.45 1.99 7.40
C GLN A 333 7.40 3.24 6.52
N VAL A 334 8.52 3.96 6.40
CA VAL A 334 8.63 5.22 5.64
C VAL A 334 9.62 5.15 4.48
N GLY A 335 10.28 4.02 4.29
CA GLY A 335 11.33 3.87 3.28
C GLY A 335 12.52 4.79 3.58
N PHE A 336 12.88 5.64 2.62
CA PHE A 336 13.94 6.64 2.77
C PHE A 336 13.45 7.95 3.39
N GLY A 337 12.16 8.07 3.73
CA GLY A 337 11.54 9.24 4.34
C GLY A 337 10.37 9.81 3.54
N ILE A 338 9.95 11.02 3.87
CA ILE A 338 8.83 11.73 3.24
C ILE A 338 9.33 12.43 1.98
N VAL A 339 8.59 12.27 0.87
CA VAL A 339 8.95 12.90 -0.41
C VAL A 339 8.90 14.42 -0.30
N ASP A 340 9.92 15.07 -0.84
CA ASP A 340 10.01 16.51 -1.06
C ASP A 340 10.03 16.78 -2.57
N ALA A 341 9.00 17.43 -3.09
CA ALA A 341 8.81 17.60 -4.52
C ALA A 341 9.83 18.58 -5.14
N ALA A 342 10.16 19.65 -4.43
CA ALA A 342 11.13 20.64 -4.92
C ALA A 342 12.55 20.08 -4.92
N ALA A 343 12.95 19.42 -3.83
CA ALA A 343 14.25 18.78 -3.75
C ALA A 343 14.39 17.63 -4.76
N ALA A 344 13.32 16.85 -4.99
CA ALA A 344 13.31 15.80 -6.02
C ALA A 344 13.47 16.37 -7.44
N LEU A 345 12.82 17.50 -7.75
CA LEU A 345 13.01 18.20 -9.02
C LEU A 345 14.44 18.74 -9.18
N ALA A 346 15.02 19.29 -8.12
CA ALA A 346 16.41 19.75 -8.14
C ALA A 346 17.38 18.58 -8.37
N LYS A 347 17.14 17.44 -7.74
CA LYS A 347 17.95 16.23 -7.95
C LYS A 347 17.75 15.65 -9.35
N ALA A 348 16.52 15.63 -9.86
CA ALA A 348 16.23 15.20 -11.23
C ALA A 348 16.95 16.06 -12.27
N ARG A 349 17.11 17.37 -12.02
CA ARG A 349 17.93 18.26 -12.87
C ARG A 349 19.39 17.80 -12.93
N GLN A 350 19.98 17.47 -11.79
CA GLN A 350 21.34 16.95 -11.73
C GLN A 350 21.46 15.65 -12.52
N LEU A 351 20.58 14.68 -12.25
CA LEU A 351 20.59 13.38 -12.92
C LEU A 351 20.35 13.48 -14.44
N ALA A 352 19.57 14.45 -14.90
CA ALA A 352 19.35 14.71 -16.32
C ALA A 352 20.55 15.40 -17.01
N GLY A 353 21.31 16.21 -16.25
CA GLY A 353 22.52 16.90 -16.73
C GLY A 353 23.77 16.03 -16.71
N ASP A 354 23.84 15.08 -15.77
CA ASP A 354 24.96 14.14 -15.63
C ASP A 354 24.91 12.97 -16.61
N ARG A 355 23.96 12.96 -17.54
CA ARG A 355 23.96 11.95 -18.61
C ARG A 355 25.16 12.17 -19.51
N PRO A 356 26.17 11.28 -19.54
CA PRO A 356 27.05 11.20 -20.68
C PRO A 356 26.16 11.02 -21.91
N ALA A 357 26.43 11.78 -22.95
CA ALA A 357 25.79 11.51 -24.25
C ALA A 357 25.87 10.00 -24.46
N VAL A 358 24.72 9.32 -24.50
CA VAL A 358 24.68 7.89 -24.78
C VAL A 358 25.07 7.76 -26.24
N SER A 359 26.36 7.79 -26.50
CA SER A 359 26.93 7.12 -27.64
C SER A 359 26.41 5.69 -27.56
N SER A 360 25.59 5.30 -28.51
CA SER A 360 25.01 3.99 -28.64
C SER A 360 25.83 2.95 -27.87
N ILE A 361 25.37 2.58 -26.68
CA ILE A 361 25.89 1.40 -26.00
C ILE A 361 25.43 0.29 -26.91
N ASN A 362 26.40 -0.19 -27.72
CA ASN A 362 26.21 -1.39 -28.49
C ASN A 362 25.67 -2.43 -27.51
N ALA A 363 24.45 -2.91 -27.73
CA ALA A 363 23.83 -4.01 -27.00
C ALA A 363 24.66 -5.33 -27.08
N ALA A 364 25.85 -5.26 -27.66
CA ALA A 364 26.87 -6.29 -27.74
C ALA A 364 28.05 -6.08 -26.77
N ALA A 365 27.92 -5.24 -25.75
CA ALA A 365 28.85 -5.28 -24.63
C ALA A 365 28.58 -6.58 -23.85
N THR A 366 28.97 -7.68 -24.41
CA THR A 366 29.15 -8.94 -23.72
C THR A 366 30.05 -8.67 -22.54
N TYR A 367 29.56 -8.96 -21.34
CA TYR A 367 30.34 -8.93 -20.12
C TYR A 367 31.53 -9.89 -20.27
N HIS A 368 32.67 -9.36 -20.64
CA HIS A 368 33.94 -10.09 -20.64
C HIS A 368 34.55 -10.01 -19.24
N GLY A 369 33.85 -10.57 -18.26
CA GLY A 369 34.47 -10.88 -16.98
C GLY A 369 35.56 -11.90 -17.19
N THR A 370 36.83 -11.51 -16.95
CA THR A 370 38.01 -12.38 -17.10
C THR A 370 38.10 -13.48 -16.04
N LEU A 371 37.14 -13.55 -15.12
CA LEU A 371 37.04 -14.61 -14.11
C LEU A 371 35.67 -15.27 -14.20
N PRO A 372 35.62 -16.62 -14.31
CA PRO A 372 34.34 -17.32 -14.18
C PRO A 372 33.75 -16.97 -12.80
N PRO A 373 32.43 -16.78 -12.71
CA PRO A 373 31.80 -16.51 -11.43
C PRO A 373 32.12 -17.65 -10.46
N GLU A 374 32.78 -17.32 -9.34
CA GLU A 374 32.96 -18.31 -8.27
C GLU A 374 31.56 -18.69 -7.75
N PRO A 375 31.24 -19.99 -7.69
CA PRO A 375 30.00 -20.42 -7.08
C PRO A 375 30.00 -19.99 -5.63
N VAL A 376 29.02 -19.18 -5.22
CA VAL A 376 28.77 -18.87 -3.82
C VAL A 376 28.49 -20.19 -3.13
N ARG A 377 29.47 -20.73 -2.44
CA ARG A 377 29.28 -21.93 -1.61
C ARG A 377 28.36 -21.50 -0.46
N PRO A 378 27.18 -22.11 -0.29
CA PRO A 378 26.40 -21.87 0.89
C PRO A 378 27.30 -22.13 2.11
N ARG A 379 27.35 -21.18 3.03
CA ARG A 379 28.08 -21.33 4.30
C ARG A 379 27.73 -22.69 4.87
N GLY A 380 28.77 -23.51 5.04
CA GLY A 380 28.63 -24.92 5.36
C GLY A 380 27.66 -25.13 6.52
N SER A 381 26.90 -26.18 6.41
CA SER A 381 25.86 -26.69 7.29
C SER A 381 26.30 -26.96 8.75
N GLY A 382 27.40 -26.39 9.20
CA GLY A 382 27.92 -26.57 10.57
C GLY A 382 26.88 -26.20 11.65
N GLN A 383 26.12 -25.13 11.44
CA GLN A 383 25.05 -24.79 12.37
C GLN A 383 23.91 -25.80 12.32
N LEU A 384 23.52 -26.28 11.14
CA LEU A 384 22.46 -27.28 10.99
C LEU A 384 22.90 -28.61 11.65
N VAL A 385 24.16 -29.02 11.47
CA VAL A 385 24.74 -30.21 12.13
C VAL A 385 24.76 -30.02 13.64
N LEU A 386 25.14 -28.86 14.13
CA LEU A 386 25.17 -28.57 15.57
C LEU A 386 23.74 -28.62 16.16
N PHE A 387 22.76 -28.00 15.53
CA PHE A 387 21.37 -28.06 16.00
C PHE A 387 20.77 -29.47 15.93
N THR A 388 21.14 -30.26 14.92
CA THR A 388 20.71 -31.67 14.84
C THR A 388 21.30 -32.49 15.95
N LEU A 389 22.58 -32.31 16.27
CA LEU A 389 23.26 -33.00 17.37
C LEU A 389 22.68 -32.60 18.74
N LEU A 390 22.37 -31.33 18.95
CA LEU A 390 21.72 -30.84 20.17
C LEU A 390 20.31 -31.40 20.33
N ALA A 391 19.55 -31.49 19.26
CA ALA A 391 18.23 -32.09 19.27
C ALA A 391 18.25 -33.59 19.60
N LEU A 392 19.23 -34.36 19.04
CA LEU A 392 19.43 -35.76 19.34
C LEU A 392 19.86 -35.97 20.79
N ALA A 393 20.77 -35.15 21.29
CA ALA A 393 21.20 -35.20 22.70
C ALA A 393 20.04 -34.94 23.67
N SER A 394 19.18 -33.98 23.34
CA SER A 394 17.98 -33.67 24.13
C SER A 394 16.99 -34.85 24.15
N LEU A 395 16.76 -35.52 23.02
CA LEU A 395 15.91 -36.72 22.96
C LEU A 395 16.47 -37.87 23.80
N VAL A 396 17.76 -38.09 23.80
CA VAL A 396 18.40 -39.11 24.64
C VAL A 396 18.23 -38.81 26.13
N LEU A 397 18.41 -37.56 26.54
CA LEU A 397 18.19 -37.14 27.94
C LEU A 397 16.75 -37.31 28.39
N ILE A 398 15.78 -36.98 27.52
CA ILE A 398 14.33 -37.17 27.81
C ILE A 398 14.02 -38.66 27.96
N ALA A 399 14.55 -39.52 27.10
CA ALA A 399 14.37 -40.97 27.17
C ALA A 399 14.97 -41.56 28.46
N ALA A 400 16.19 -41.13 28.84
CA ALA A 400 16.84 -41.53 30.08
C ALA A 400 16.02 -41.11 31.33
N ALA A 401 15.55 -39.86 31.35
CA ALA A 401 14.70 -39.35 32.44
C ALA A 401 13.38 -40.14 32.56
N ALA A 402 12.73 -40.42 31.43
CA ALA A 402 11.50 -41.23 31.39
C ALA A 402 11.72 -42.65 31.90
N THR A 403 12.88 -43.25 31.55
CA THR A 403 13.25 -44.59 32.00
C THR A 403 13.49 -44.62 33.51
N GLN A 404 14.24 -43.63 34.05
CA GLN A 404 14.45 -43.50 35.48
C GLN A 404 13.13 -43.29 36.24
N LEU A 405 12.24 -42.46 35.73
CA LEU A 405 10.94 -42.25 36.33
C LEU A 405 10.09 -43.52 36.36
N ALA A 406 10.14 -44.33 35.32
CA ALA A 406 9.47 -45.62 35.24
C ALA A 406 10.03 -46.64 36.25
N ILE A 407 11.37 -46.69 36.44
CA ILE A 407 12.05 -47.51 37.43
C ILE A 407 11.64 -47.12 38.86
N LEU A 408 11.69 -45.81 39.17
CA LEU A 408 11.29 -45.28 40.48
C LEU A 408 9.79 -45.55 40.78
N ARG A 409 8.89 -45.47 39.80
CA ARG A 409 7.48 -45.84 39.96
C ARG A 409 7.24 -47.32 40.20
N ARG A 410 8.14 -48.20 39.67
CA ARG A 410 8.07 -49.66 39.94
C ARG A 410 8.64 -50.01 41.31
N ALA A 411 9.63 -49.28 41.82
CA ALA A 411 10.20 -49.53 43.15
C ALA A 411 9.33 -49.06 44.32
N ASN A 412 8.36 -48.14 44.03
CA ASN A 412 7.39 -47.65 45.02
C ASN A 412 6.02 -48.36 45.00
N ARG A 413 5.92 -49.44 44.23
CA ARG A 413 4.78 -50.39 44.25
C ARG A 413 5.20 -51.70 44.88
#